data_3ddc20baa06768f9f0e3ff37d690bee4
#
_entry.id   3ddc20baa06768f9f0e3ff37d690bee4
#
_cell.length_a   1.000
_cell.length_b   1.000
_cell.length_c   1.000
_cell.angle_alpha   90.00
_cell.angle_beta   90.00
_cell.angle_gamma   90.00
#
_symmetry.space_group_name_H-M   'P 1'
#
loop_
_entity.id
_entity.type
_entity.pdbx_description
1 polymer ?
#
loop_
_entity_poly.entity_id
_entity_poly.type
_entity_poly.pdbx_seq_one_letter_code
_entity_poly.pdbx_strand_id
1 'polypeptide(L)'
;TGGRLNLRNARHLDEDRPLDERCDCSTCRRVSRAYLSHLFRAEELLVYRLLTIHNLRHMSAFMRAIRLALGSGTLAAELPRLRAAAGGPGTPRLGEGDEPAEEPARGAMRPRYAGGGRLRGETRQRATAREGRE
;
A
#
# COMPACT_ATOMS: atom_id res chain seq x y z
N THR A 1 10.53 7.48 11.25
CA THR A 1 11.17 6.57 10.27
C THR A 1 11.80 7.45 9.22
N GLY A 2 13.12 7.65 9.25
CA GLY A 2 13.84 8.35 8.19
C GLY A 2 14.18 7.34 7.10
N GLY A 3 13.84 7.65 5.85
CA GLY A 3 14.29 6.89 4.71
C GLY A 3 13.21 6.07 4.00
N ARG A 4 13.67 5.18 3.14
CA ARG A 4 12.84 4.34 2.28
C ARG A 4 12.29 3.14 3.05
N LEU A 5 11.02 2.82 2.84
CA LEU A 5 10.36 1.64 3.40
C LEU A 5 9.89 0.73 2.25
N ASN A 6 10.40 -0.50 2.21
CA ASN A 6 9.94 -1.51 1.26
C ASN A 6 8.83 -2.36 1.87
N LEU A 7 7.58 -2.05 1.53
CA LEU A 7 6.40 -2.74 2.07
C LEU A 7 6.20 -4.16 1.52
N ARG A 8 6.96 -4.58 0.50
CA ARG A 8 6.92 -5.97 0.01
C ARG A 8 7.69 -6.93 0.91
N ASN A 9 8.48 -6.41 1.84
CA ASN A 9 9.25 -7.21 2.78
C ASN A 9 8.33 -8.03 3.69
N ALA A 10 8.66 -9.30 3.92
CA ALA A 10 7.86 -10.23 4.73
C ALA A 10 7.68 -9.75 6.18
N ARG A 11 8.64 -9.00 6.72
CA ARG A 11 8.57 -8.41 8.08
C ARG A 11 7.34 -7.52 8.30
N HIS A 12 6.73 -6.98 7.23
CA HIS A 12 5.59 -6.08 7.34
C HIS A 12 4.23 -6.79 7.30
N LEU A 13 4.21 -8.13 7.18
CA LEU A 13 2.97 -8.90 7.08
C LEU A 13 2.10 -8.79 8.33
N ASP A 14 2.75 -8.72 9.50
CA ASP A 14 2.08 -8.73 10.80
C ASP A 14 2.28 -7.41 11.56
N GLU A 15 2.81 -6.37 10.90
CA GLU A 15 3.02 -5.06 11.53
C GLU A 15 1.72 -4.24 11.57
N ASP A 16 1.00 -4.32 12.68
CA ASP A 16 -0.20 -3.52 12.92
C ASP A 16 0.13 -2.11 13.46
N ARG A 17 0.99 -1.41 12.72
CA ARG A 17 1.34 0.00 12.99
C ARG A 17 1.32 0.82 11.69
N PRO A 18 1.14 2.15 11.77
CA PRO A 18 1.10 3.01 10.59
C PRO A 18 2.46 3.10 9.90
N LEU A 19 2.49 3.66 8.68
CA LEU A 19 3.74 3.96 7.97
C LEU A 19 4.67 4.85 8.81
N ASP A 20 4.12 5.89 9.42
CA ASP A 20 4.80 6.77 10.34
C ASP A 20 3.84 7.15 11.48
N GLU A 21 4.24 6.85 12.71
CA GLU A 21 3.46 7.11 13.94
C GLU A 21 3.25 8.61 14.19
N ARG A 22 4.14 9.46 13.67
CA ARG A 22 4.05 10.91 13.79
C ARG A 22 3.29 11.58 12.66
N CYS A 23 2.85 10.80 11.67
CA CYS A 23 2.15 11.31 10.51
C CYS A 23 0.64 11.34 10.74
N ASP A 24 0.02 12.49 10.50
CA ASP A 24 -1.41 12.73 10.66
C ASP A 24 -2.24 12.52 9.38
N CYS A 25 -1.65 11.97 8.31
CA CYS A 25 -2.39 11.74 7.07
C CYS A 25 -3.49 10.67 7.23
N SER A 26 -4.46 10.68 6.33
CA SER A 26 -5.58 9.74 6.38
C SER A 26 -5.14 8.28 6.24
N THR A 27 -4.04 8.01 5.55
CA THR A 27 -3.47 6.67 5.43
C THR A 27 -2.94 6.19 6.78
N CYS A 28 -2.06 6.96 7.43
CA CYS A 28 -1.48 6.58 8.72
C CYS A 28 -2.51 6.45 9.85
N ARG A 29 -3.63 7.19 9.76
CA ARG A 29 -4.71 7.12 10.76
C ARG A 29 -5.61 5.91 10.60
N ARG A 30 -5.66 5.28 9.44
CA ARG A 30 -6.69 4.29 9.11
C ARG A 30 -6.16 2.92 8.74
N VAL A 31 -4.92 2.82 8.28
CA VAL A 31 -4.38 1.56 7.75
C VAL A 31 -3.00 1.27 8.30
N SER A 32 -2.74 -0.01 8.56
CA SER A 32 -1.46 -0.51 9.04
C SER A 32 -0.50 -0.86 7.88
N ARG A 33 0.77 -1.09 8.22
CA ARG A 33 1.76 -1.60 7.27
C ARG A 33 1.39 -2.98 6.77
N ALA A 34 0.84 -3.83 7.62
CA ALA A 34 0.36 -5.16 7.25
C ALA A 34 -0.71 -5.07 6.15
N TYR A 35 -1.68 -4.18 6.30
CA TYR A 35 -2.71 -3.97 5.29
C TYR A 35 -2.12 -3.46 3.97
N LEU A 36 -1.21 -2.48 4.00
CA LEU A 36 -0.55 -1.98 2.80
C LEU A 36 0.32 -3.04 2.13
N SER A 37 1.02 -3.86 2.91
CA SER A 37 1.80 -5.01 2.41
C SER A 37 0.88 -6.03 1.72
N HIS A 38 -0.29 -6.32 2.31
CA HIS A 38 -1.31 -7.17 1.71
C HIS A 38 -1.79 -6.62 0.37
N LEU A 39 -2.14 -5.33 0.29
CA LEU A 39 -2.56 -4.70 -0.97
C LEU A 39 -1.49 -4.77 -2.06
N PHE A 40 -0.20 -4.61 -1.70
CA PHE A 40 0.89 -4.77 -2.66
C PHE A 40 0.99 -6.19 -3.22
N ARG A 41 0.78 -7.19 -2.39
CA ARG A 41 0.83 -8.61 -2.81
C ARG A 41 -0.39 -9.02 -3.63
N ALA A 42 -1.54 -8.40 -3.33
CA ALA A 42 -2.77 -8.58 -4.09
C ALA A 42 -2.79 -7.78 -5.40
N GLU A 43 -1.75 -6.98 -5.67
CA GLU A 43 -1.63 -6.09 -6.83
C GLU A 43 -2.78 -5.07 -6.93
N GLU A 44 -3.33 -4.66 -5.78
CA GLU A 44 -4.43 -3.71 -5.70
C GLU A 44 -3.96 -2.28 -5.93
N LEU A 45 -4.58 -1.57 -6.86
CA LEU A 45 -4.24 -0.18 -7.19
C LEU A 45 -4.45 0.80 -6.03
N LEU A 46 -5.29 0.44 -5.07
CA LEU A 46 -5.56 1.25 -3.89
C LEU A 46 -4.29 1.56 -3.10
N VAL A 47 -3.31 0.64 -3.06
CA VAL A 47 -2.05 0.85 -2.34
C VAL A 47 -1.30 2.08 -2.83
N TYR A 48 -1.24 2.31 -4.14
CA TYR A 48 -0.55 3.46 -4.71
C TYR A 48 -1.22 4.78 -4.30
N ARG A 49 -2.54 4.83 -4.29
CA ARG A 49 -3.29 6.00 -3.81
C ARG A 49 -2.99 6.29 -2.34
N LEU A 50 -3.04 5.28 -1.48
CA LEU A 50 -2.78 5.43 -0.05
C LEU A 50 -1.36 5.90 0.22
N LEU A 51 -0.38 5.34 -0.48
CA LEU A 51 1.02 5.76 -0.35
C LEU A 51 1.26 7.17 -0.89
N THR A 52 0.62 7.54 -1.99
CA THR A 52 0.71 8.90 -2.54
C THR A 52 0.21 9.93 -1.54
N ILE A 53 -0.92 9.68 -0.88
CA ILE A 53 -1.45 10.57 0.18
C ILE A 53 -0.42 10.75 1.31
N HIS A 54 0.18 9.65 1.77
CA HIS A 54 1.21 9.70 2.80
C HIS A 54 2.46 10.48 2.33
N ASN A 55 2.98 10.16 1.15
CA ASN A 55 4.19 10.77 0.62
C ASN A 55 4.01 12.28 0.39
N LEU A 56 2.87 12.71 -0.15
CA LEU A 56 2.55 14.13 -0.33
C LEU A 56 2.46 14.87 1.01
N ARG A 57 1.85 14.25 2.02
CA ARG A 57 1.78 14.83 3.37
C ARG A 57 3.17 14.96 4.00
N HIS A 58 3.99 13.91 3.87
CA HIS A 58 5.37 13.92 4.34
C HIS A 58 6.19 15.02 3.65
N MET A 59 6.14 15.09 2.32
CA MET A 59 6.85 16.11 1.55
C MET A 59 6.41 17.55 1.92
N SER A 60 5.10 17.76 2.07
CA SER A 60 4.56 19.07 2.47
C SER A 60 5.04 19.48 3.87
N ALA A 61 5.09 18.55 4.82
CA ALA A 61 5.60 18.80 6.16
C ALA A 61 7.11 19.12 6.13
N PHE A 62 7.88 18.36 5.36
CA PHE A 62 9.31 18.55 5.15
C PHE A 62 9.62 19.95 4.55
N MET A 63 8.92 20.32 3.48
CA MET A 63 9.08 21.63 2.85
C MET A 63 8.68 22.79 3.78
N ARG A 64 7.67 22.58 4.62
CA ARG A 64 7.28 23.56 5.64
C ARG A 64 8.40 23.76 6.65
N ALA A 65 9.01 22.69 7.14
CA ALA A 65 10.13 22.76 8.08
C ALA A 65 11.32 23.53 7.50
N ILE A 66 11.67 23.27 6.24
CA ILE A 66 12.74 24.02 5.53
C ILE A 66 12.39 25.52 5.46
N ARG A 67 11.18 25.88 5.04
CA ARG A 67 10.76 27.29 4.94
C ARG A 67 10.81 28.02 6.28
N LEU A 68 10.38 27.35 7.35
CA LEU A 68 10.45 27.92 8.70
C LEU A 68 11.91 28.14 9.13
N ALA A 69 12.78 27.15 8.91
CA ALA A 69 14.20 27.26 9.25
C ALA A 69 14.93 28.36 8.45
N LEU A 70 14.55 28.56 7.18
CA LEU A 70 15.05 29.67 6.35
C LEU A 70 14.57 31.04 6.90
N GLY A 71 13.26 31.15 7.19
CA GLY A 71 12.68 32.41 7.68
C GLY A 71 13.21 32.82 9.04
N SER A 72 13.56 31.89 9.91
CA SER A 72 14.15 32.13 11.23
C SER A 72 15.68 32.20 11.23
N GLY A 73 16.34 31.99 10.10
CA GLY A 73 17.82 31.96 10.02
C GLY A 73 18.46 30.73 10.70
N THR A 74 17.67 29.73 11.10
CA THR A 74 18.15 28.55 11.85
C THR A 74 18.49 27.36 10.98
N LEU A 75 18.49 27.50 9.64
CA LEU A 75 18.66 26.40 8.72
C LEU A 75 19.94 25.59 8.99
N ALA A 76 21.06 26.26 9.28
CA ALA A 76 22.33 25.58 9.53
C ALA A 76 22.26 24.66 10.75
N ALA A 77 21.58 25.08 11.81
CA ALA A 77 21.37 24.28 13.02
C ALA A 77 20.39 23.11 12.80
N GLU A 78 19.36 23.29 11.94
CA GLU A 78 18.35 22.29 11.64
C GLU A 78 18.77 21.30 10.53
N LEU A 79 19.85 21.57 9.78
CA LEU A 79 20.32 20.74 8.68
C LEU A 79 20.51 19.26 9.04
N PRO A 80 21.13 18.86 10.17
CA PRO A 80 21.31 17.47 10.53
C PRO A 80 19.96 16.75 10.68
N ARG A 81 18.98 17.41 11.31
CA ARG A 81 17.64 16.91 11.51
C ARG A 81 16.87 16.78 10.20
N LEU A 82 16.96 17.77 9.33
CA LEU A 82 16.32 17.76 8.01
C LEU A 82 16.92 16.68 7.11
N ARG A 83 18.24 16.49 7.13
CA ARG A 83 18.90 15.40 6.40
C ARG A 83 18.48 14.03 6.89
N ALA A 84 18.38 13.84 8.20
CA ALA A 84 17.87 12.58 8.77
C ALA A 84 16.41 12.31 8.37
N ALA A 85 15.57 13.35 8.31
CA ALA A 85 14.19 13.24 7.87
C ALA A 85 14.07 12.93 6.37
N ALA A 86 14.99 13.43 5.55
CA ALA A 86 15.05 13.15 4.11
C ALA A 86 15.64 11.77 3.78
N GLY A 87 16.13 11.04 4.78
CA GLY A 87 16.72 9.71 4.57
C GLY A 87 18.23 9.66 4.67
N GLY A 88 18.92 10.76 4.94
CA GLY A 88 20.35 10.83 5.26
C GLY A 88 21.33 10.29 4.19
N PRO A 89 22.65 10.44 4.41
CA PRO A 89 23.67 9.76 3.62
C PRO A 89 23.60 8.26 3.91
N GLY A 90 23.38 7.43 2.90
CA GLY A 90 23.16 5.99 3.02
C GLY A 90 21.76 5.53 2.62
N THR A 91 20.89 6.45 2.19
CA THR A 91 19.63 6.03 1.53
C THR A 91 20.02 5.33 0.21
N PRO A 92 19.72 4.04 0.02
CA PRO A 92 20.03 3.34 -1.21
C PRO A 92 19.42 4.09 -2.40
N ARG A 93 20.18 4.24 -3.47
CA ARG A 93 19.65 4.78 -4.73
C ARG A 93 18.55 3.85 -5.24
N LEU A 94 17.66 4.37 -6.08
CA LEU A 94 16.67 3.56 -6.77
C LEU A 94 17.39 2.41 -7.49
N GLY A 95 17.21 1.18 -7.01
CA GLY A 95 17.86 -0.01 -7.56
C GLY A 95 18.98 -0.63 -6.72
N GLU A 96 19.51 0.08 -5.68
CA GLU A 96 20.52 -0.50 -4.78
C GLU A 96 19.88 -0.92 -3.45
N GLY A 97 19.81 -2.24 -3.22
CA GLY A 97 19.53 -2.86 -1.93
C GLY A 97 18.07 -2.77 -1.48
N ASP A 98 17.47 -3.76 -1.61
CA ASP A 98 16.47 -4.64 -1.06
C ASP A 98 16.18 -5.61 -2.21
N GLU A 99 17.03 -6.60 -2.36
CA GLU A 99 16.64 -7.80 -3.09
C GLU A 99 15.26 -8.14 -2.56
N PRO A 100 14.21 -8.24 -3.40
CA PRO A 100 12.93 -8.71 -2.93
C PRO A 100 13.23 -10.03 -2.22
N ALA A 101 12.88 -10.12 -0.93
CA ALA A 101 12.84 -11.41 -0.27
C ALA A 101 12.18 -12.34 -1.28
N GLU A 102 12.83 -13.45 -1.65
CA GLU A 102 12.39 -14.38 -2.68
C GLU A 102 10.88 -14.50 -2.61
N GLU A 103 10.20 -14.03 -3.66
CA GLU A 103 8.74 -14.22 -3.74
C GLU A 103 8.54 -15.73 -3.56
N PRO A 104 7.79 -16.16 -2.55
CA PRO A 104 7.42 -17.58 -2.45
C PRO A 104 6.84 -17.92 -3.82
N ALA A 105 7.44 -18.91 -4.47
CA ALA A 105 7.17 -19.29 -5.86
C ALA A 105 5.71 -19.08 -6.18
N ARG A 106 5.39 -18.40 -7.28
CA ARG A 106 4.03 -17.96 -7.71
C ARG A 106 2.98 -19.08 -7.78
N GLY A 107 3.33 -20.29 -7.33
CA GLY A 107 2.46 -21.47 -7.26
C GLY A 107 1.82 -21.75 -5.90
N ALA A 108 2.26 -21.11 -4.80
CA ALA A 108 1.83 -21.52 -3.45
C ALA A 108 0.60 -20.76 -2.91
N MET A 109 0.15 -19.70 -3.55
CA MET A 109 -1.03 -18.96 -3.11
C MET A 109 -2.05 -18.85 -4.23
N ARG A 110 -2.71 -19.98 -4.52
CA ARG A 110 -3.99 -19.93 -5.25
C ARG A 110 -4.99 -19.17 -4.36
N PRO A 111 -5.61 -18.06 -4.81
CA PRO A 111 -6.68 -17.44 -4.07
C PRO A 111 -7.80 -18.46 -3.87
N ARG A 112 -8.24 -18.66 -2.64
CA ARG A 112 -9.38 -19.51 -2.27
C ARG A 112 -10.72 -18.98 -2.82
N TYR A 113 -10.68 -18.04 -3.75
CA TYR A 113 -11.83 -17.45 -4.44
C TYR A 113 -12.03 -17.99 -5.87
N ALA A 114 -11.54 -19.16 -6.21
CA ALA A 114 -11.92 -19.86 -7.44
C ALA A 114 -13.18 -20.73 -7.25
N GLY A 115 -14.11 -20.26 -6.41
CA GLY A 115 -15.45 -20.80 -6.27
C GLY A 115 -16.44 -20.01 -7.10
N GLY A 116 -16.20 -19.86 -8.40
CA GLY A 116 -17.20 -19.43 -9.37
C GLY A 116 -18.24 -20.54 -9.51
N GLY A 117 -19.27 -20.53 -8.67
CA GLY A 117 -20.46 -21.33 -8.86
C GLY A 117 -21.02 -21.07 -10.26
N ARG A 118 -20.91 -22.05 -11.13
CA ARG A 118 -21.69 -22.08 -12.37
C ARG A 118 -23.15 -22.01 -11.97
N LEU A 119 -23.77 -20.88 -12.21
CA LEU A 119 -25.23 -20.80 -12.26
C LEU A 119 -25.67 -21.70 -13.41
N ARG A 120 -26.09 -22.90 -13.09
CA ARG A 120 -26.84 -23.78 -14.02
C ARG A 120 -28.14 -23.05 -14.29
N GLY A 121 -28.24 -22.46 -15.48
CA GLY A 121 -29.50 -22.02 -16.04
C GLY A 121 -30.35 -23.26 -16.30
N GLU A 122 -31.24 -23.59 -15.40
CA GLU A 122 -32.36 -24.50 -15.69
C GLU A 122 -33.32 -23.79 -16.60
N THR A 123 -33.16 -24.03 -17.88
CA THR A 123 -34.16 -23.69 -18.88
C THR A 123 -35.37 -24.62 -18.63
N ARG A 124 -36.36 -24.10 -17.91
CA ARG A 124 -37.66 -24.70 -17.80
C ARG A 124 -38.32 -24.67 -19.17
N GLN A 125 -38.24 -25.78 -19.90
CA GLN A 125 -39.11 -26.07 -21.04
C GLN A 125 -40.55 -26.16 -20.53
N ARG A 126 -41.37 -25.19 -20.82
CA ARG A 126 -42.82 -25.30 -20.72
C ARG A 126 -43.30 -26.12 -21.87
N ALA A 127 -43.66 -27.39 -21.57
CA ALA A 127 -44.46 -28.22 -22.47
C ALA A 127 -45.86 -27.59 -22.52
N THR A 128 -46.24 -27.08 -23.68
CA THR A 128 -47.62 -26.75 -24.02
C THR A 128 -48.29 -28.03 -24.47
N ALA A 129 -49.00 -28.70 -23.58
CA ALA A 129 -49.99 -29.67 -23.95
C ALA A 129 -51.22 -28.91 -24.49
N ARG A 130 -51.43 -29.01 -25.78
CA ARG A 130 -52.69 -28.73 -26.42
C ARG A 130 -53.46 -30.00 -26.45
N GLU A 131 -54.41 -30.19 -25.59
CA GLU A 131 -55.51 -31.15 -25.75
C GLU A 131 -56.62 -30.46 -26.52
N GLY A 132 -57.01 -31.11 -27.65
CA GLY A 132 -58.19 -30.80 -28.37
C GLY A 132 -59.39 -31.51 -27.75
N ARG A 133 -60.52 -30.88 -27.92
CA ARG A 133 -61.86 -31.53 -28.02
C ARG A 133 -62.82 -30.56 -28.64
N GLU A 134 -63.40 -31.02 -29.70
CA GLU A 134 -64.77 -31.08 -30.16
C GLU A 134 -65.58 -29.80 -30.00
#